data_af40e3ec2a7b44ac79652186842c8ea8
#
_entry.id   af40e3ec2a7b44ac79652186842c8ea8
#
_cell.length_a   1.000
_cell.length_b   1.000
_cell.length_c   1.000
_cell.angle_alpha   90.00
_cell.angle_beta   90.00
_cell.angle_gamma   90.00
#
_symmetry.space_group_name_H-M   'P 1'
#
loop_
_entity.id
_entity.type
_entity.pdbx_description
1 polymer ?
#
loop_
_entity_poly.entity_id
_entity_poly.type
_entity_poly.pdbx_seq_one_letter_code
_entity_poly.pdbx_strand_id
1 'polypeptide(L)'
;MESDPRDTPDDALVTLQELTDMRRRLAERITSPWWYRLGAAACTASLFIGMGLLVGRPEAGSSAESASTLLIVFGAILAPMALLAALKRSTGISIERYGEGLGTWYAIVFGLLVLGFVLQAFAGVPFALPVAGVGAFVATVFTERRIDDLLRRRVRDGRGMQAGA
;
A
#
# COMPACT_ATOMS: atom_id res chain seq x y z
N MET A 1 25.47 -12.32 -47.23
CA MET A 1 24.50 -12.17 -46.12
C MET A 1 24.53 -13.51 -45.42
N GLU A 2 25.44 -13.63 -44.48
CA GLU A 2 25.77 -14.89 -43.79
C GLU A 2 24.75 -15.04 -42.66
N SER A 3 23.85 -16.00 -42.77
CA SER A 3 22.88 -16.36 -41.75
C SER A 3 23.67 -16.86 -40.54
N ASP A 4 23.59 -16.16 -39.42
CA ASP A 4 24.25 -16.58 -38.15
C ASP A 4 23.66 -17.95 -37.76
N PRO A 5 24.45 -19.00 -37.64
CA PRO A 5 23.96 -20.37 -37.37
C PRO A 5 23.38 -20.55 -35.95
N ARG A 6 23.21 -19.48 -35.18
CA ARG A 6 22.69 -19.49 -33.80
C ARG A 6 21.18 -19.33 -33.67
N ASP A 7 20.46 -19.05 -34.79
CA ASP A 7 18.99 -18.90 -34.76
C ASP A 7 18.31 -20.23 -35.15
N THR A 8 18.62 -21.30 -34.43
CA THR A 8 17.78 -22.51 -34.55
C THR A 8 16.50 -22.35 -33.77
N PRO A 9 15.35 -22.89 -34.26
CA PRO A 9 14.09 -22.86 -33.53
C PRO A 9 14.19 -23.39 -32.09
N ASP A 10 15.11 -24.32 -31.84
CA ASP A 10 15.36 -24.88 -30.52
C ASP A 10 16.00 -23.87 -29.57
N ASP A 11 16.95 -23.05 -30.06
CA ASP A 11 17.56 -21.98 -29.23
C ASP A 11 16.54 -20.90 -28.84
N ALA A 12 15.61 -20.56 -29.74
CA ALA A 12 14.53 -19.65 -29.47
C ALA A 12 13.57 -20.19 -28.39
N LEU A 13 13.28 -21.49 -28.41
CA LEU A 13 12.43 -22.13 -27.40
C LEU A 13 13.12 -22.18 -26.04
N VAL A 14 14.41 -22.48 -25.99
CA VAL A 14 15.20 -22.46 -24.74
C VAL A 14 15.23 -21.06 -24.15
N THR A 15 15.47 -20.03 -24.96
CA THR A 15 15.48 -18.63 -24.52
C THR A 15 14.11 -18.19 -23.97
N LEU A 16 13.02 -18.62 -24.62
CA LEU A 16 11.65 -18.33 -24.13
C LEU A 16 11.35 -19.04 -22.81
N GLN A 17 11.83 -20.26 -22.61
CA GLN A 17 11.70 -20.96 -21.33
C GLN A 17 12.48 -20.27 -20.22
N GLU A 18 13.74 -19.89 -20.49
CA GLU A 18 14.57 -19.14 -19.54
C GLU A 18 13.93 -17.80 -19.14
N LEU A 19 13.39 -17.05 -20.10
CA LEU A 19 12.64 -15.81 -19.83
C LEU A 19 11.39 -16.05 -18.98
N THR A 20 10.69 -17.14 -19.23
CA THR A 20 9.50 -17.52 -18.45
C THR A 20 9.85 -17.88 -17.02
N ASP A 21 10.92 -18.62 -16.83
CA ASP A 21 11.44 -19.00 -15.50
C ASP A 21 11.99 -17.79 -14.74
N MET A 22 12.71 -16.88 -15.41
CA MET A 22 13.14 -15.61 -14.79
C MET A 22 11.95 -14.76 -14.36
N ARG A 23 10.92 -14.64 -15.19
CA ARG A 23 9.67 -13.93 -14.85
C ARG A 23 8.99 -14.55 -13.63
N ARG A 24 8.93 -15.86 -13.56
CA ARG A 24 8.35 -16.59 -12.44
C ARG A 24 9.11 -16.32 -11.13
N ARG A 25 10.45 -16.41 -11.17
CA ARG A 25 11.31 -16.08 -10.02
C ARG A 25 11.21 -14.64 -9.59
N LEU A 26 11.08 -13.70 -10.53
CA LEU A 26 10.83 -12.29 -10.24
C LEU A 26 9.46 -12.09 -9.60
N ALA A 27 8.40 -12.73 -10.11
CA ALA A 27 7.06 -12.66 -9.55
C ALA A 27 6.99 -13.16 -8.09
N GLU A 28 7.78 -14.19 -7.76
CA GLU A 28 7.88 -14.73 -6.40
C GLU A 28 8.58 -13.77 -5.43
N ARG A 29 9.50 -12.93 -5.92
CA ARG A 29 10.21 -11.92 -5.13
C ARG A 29 9.42 -10.62 -4.93
N ILE A 30 8.40 -10.36 -5.78
CA ILE A 30 7.53 -9.19 -5.68
C ILE A 30 6.41 -9.49 -4.68
N THR A 31 6.75 -9.55 -3.41
CA THR A 31 5.76 -9.68 -2.33
C THR A 31 6.08 -8.64 -1.29
N SER A 32 5.09 -7.79 -0.99
CA SER A 32 5.24 -6.83 0.11
C SER A 32 5.44 -7.60 1.42
N PRO A 33 6.48 -7.29 2.20
CA PRO A 33 6.69 -7.94 3.49
C PRO A 33 5.45 -7.76 4.39
N TRP A 34 5.10 -8.78 5.16
CA TRP A 34 3.94 -8.74 6.05
C TRP A 34 3.99 -7.57 7.06
N TRP A 35 5.20 -7.25 7.54
CA TRP A 35 5.42 -6.13 8.47
C TRP A 35 5.09 -4.77 7.84
N TYR A 36 5.36 -4.60 6.53
CA TYR A 36 5.02 -3.38 5.80
C TYR A 36 3.51 -3.19 5.73
N ARG A 37 2.77 -4.23 5.38
CA ARG A 37 1.29 -4.21 5.31
C ARG A 37 0.65 -3.86 6.65
N LEU A 38 1.11 -4.51 7.72
CA LEU A 38 0.63 -4.21 9.07
C LEU A 38 1.02 -2.80 9.52
N GLY A 39 2.25 -2.38 9.20
CA GLY A 39 2.72 -1.03 9.49
C GLY A 39 1.89 0.04 8.78
N ALA A 40 1.63 -0.11 7.48
CA ALA A 40 0.80 0.82 6.71
C ALA A 40 -0.63 0.89 7.25
N ALA A 41 -1.24 -0.26 7.57
CA ALA A 41 -2.55 -0.32 8.18
C ALA A 41 -2.59 0.33 9.59
N ALA A 42 -1.55 0.12 10.41
CA ALA A 42 -1.43 0.74 11.73
C ALA A 42 -1.26 2.28 11.62
N CYS A 43 -0.50 2.78 10.63
CA CYS A 43 -0.38 4.21 10.36
C CYS A 43 -1.73 4.82 10.02
N THR A 44 -2.51 4.16 9.15
CA THR A 44 -3.84 4.61 8.80
C THR A 44 -4.76 4.64 10.02
N ALA A 45 -4.77 3.57 10.82
CA ALA A 45 -5.58 3.51 12.03
C ALA A 45 -5.19 4.58 13.06
N SER A 46 -3.87 4.83 13.27
CA SER A 46 -3.39 5.85 14.20
C SER A 46 -3.83 7.26 13.79
N LEU A 47 -3.86 7.55 12.49
CA LEU A 47 -4.40 8.81 11.96
C LEU A 47 -5.88 8.99 12.34
N PHE A 48 -6.71 7.95 12.13
CA PHE A 48 -8.13 8.00 12.46
C PHE A 48 -8.39 8.16 13.97
N ILE A 49 -7.63 7.44 14.79
CA ILE A 49 -7.73 7.54 16.26
C ILE A 49 -7.31 8.94 16.70
N GLY A 50 -6.20 9.46 16.20
CA GLY A 50 -5.72 10.81 16.51
C GLY A 50 -6.75 11.89 16.13
N MET A 51 -7.32 11.80 14.92
CA MET A 51 -8.39 12.70 14.47
C MET A 51 -9.66 12.55 15.33
N GLY A 52 -10.02 11.34 15.72
CA GLY A 52 -11.17 11.09 16.59
C GLY A 52 -11.03 11.72 17.97
N LEU A 53 -9.83 11.66 18.56
CA LEU A 53 -9.52 12.34 19.82
C LEU A 53 -9.57 13.87 19.66
N LEU A 54 -9.05 14.40 18.56
CA LEU A 54 -9.06 15.85 18.30
C LEU A 54 -10.49 16.39 18.14
N VAL A 55 -11.35 15.68 17.41
CA VAL A 55 -12.77 16.05 17.21
C VAL A 55 -13.55 15.96 18.53
N GLY A 56 -13.15 15.10 19.46
CA GLY A 56 -13.70 15.02 20.81
C GLY A 56 -13.43 16.25 21.69
N ARG A 57 -12.67 17.23 21.17
CA ARG A 57 -12.33 18.49 21.85
C ARG A 57 -11.71 18.27 23.23
N PRO A 58 -10.53 17.64 23.31
CA PRO A 58 -9.81 17.49 24.57
C PRO A 58 -9.51 18.88 25.16
N GLU A 59 -9.42 18.95 26.48
CA GLU A 59 -9.00 20.18 27.15
C GLU A 59 -7.58 20.58 26.71
N ALA A 60 -7.37 21.88 26.49
CA ALA A 60 -6.08 22.41 26.08
C ALA A 60 -5.00 22.07 27.11
N GLY A 61 -3.86 21.56 26.63
CA GLY A 61 -2.74 21.10 27.48
C GLY A 61 -2.96 19.73 28.13
N SER A 62 -4.07 19.04 27.81
CA SER A 62 -4.32 17.70 28.33
C SER A 62 -3.42 16.64 27.68
N SER A 63 -3.27 15.51 28.36
CA SER A 63 -2.57 14.33 27.79
C SER A 63 -3.27 13.81 26.54
N ALA A 64 -4.60 13.97 26.44
CA ALA A 64 -5.39 13.56 25.28
C ALA A 64 -5.10 14.43 24.05
N GLU A 65 -4.94 15.75 24.22
CA GLU A 65 -4.51 16.66 23.14
C GLU A 65 -3.12 16.30 22.61
N SER A 66 -2.17 16.10 23.53
CA SER A 66 -0.81 15.69 23.16
C SER A 66 -0.79 14.34 22.46
N ALA A 67 -1.56 13.37 22.93
CA ALA A 67 -1.70 12.05 22.33
C ALA A 67 -2.33 12.14 20.93
N SER A 68 -3.36 12.95 20.73
CA SER A 68 -3.99 13.14 19.43
C SER A 68 -3.03 13.70 18.40
N THR A 69 -2.27 14.74 18.78
CA THR A 69 -1.28 15.37 17.93
C THR A 69 -0.16 14.38 17.55
N LEU A 70 0.36 13.63 18.54
CA LEU A 70 1.40 12.61 18.29
C LEU A 70 0.91 11.51 17.36
N LEU A 71 -0.32 11.02 17.55
CA LEU A 71 -0.88 9.98 16.68
C LEU A 71 -1.08 10.46 15.24
N ILE A 72 -1.52 11.72 15.05
CA ILE A 72 -1.67 12.30 13.71
C ILE A 72 -0.30 12.46 13.05
N VAL A 73 0.66 13.09 13.71
CA VAL A 73 2.01 13.31 13.16
C VAL A 73 2.70 11.97 12.86
N PHE A 74 2.62 11.03 13.78
CA PHE A 74 3.18 9.70 13.60
C PHE A 74 2.52 8.95 12.44
N GLY A 75 1.17 8.89 12.41
CA GLY A 75 0.43 8.14 11.39
C GLY A 75 0.47 8.77 10.01
N ALA A 76 0.48 10.12 9.91
CA ALA A 76 0.46 10.82 8.64
C ALA A 76 1.86 11.03 8.01
N ILE A 77 2.91 11.18 8.83
CA ILE A 77 4.21 11.63 8.35
C ILE A 77 5.33 10.65 8.72
N LEU A 78 5.58 10.46 10.02
CA LEU A 78 6.80 9.78 10.47
C LEU A 78 6.81 8.29 10.09
N ALA A 79 5.73 7.59 10.37
CA ALA A 79 5.69 6.16 10.13
C ALA A 79 5.59 5.81 8.63
N PRO A 80 4.79 6.48 7.78
CA PRO A 80 4.84 6.25 6.34
C PRO A 80 6.22 6.49 5.73
N MET A 81 6.91 7.56 6.12
CA MET A 81 8.27 7.83 5.64
C MET A 81 9.26 6.74 6.07
N ALA A 82 9.21 6.32 7.33
CA ALA A 82 10.05 5.25 7.84
C ALA A 82 9.78 3.90 7.15
N LEU A 83 8.50 3.57 6.93
CA LEU A 83 8.09 2.35 6.22
C LEU A 83 8.56 2.34 4.77
N LEU A 84 8.42 3.46 4.06
CA LEU A 84 8.89 3.58 2.67
C LEU A 84 10.41 3.49 2.59
N ALA A 85 11.14 4.12 3.52
CA ALA A 85 12.60 4.02 3.59
C ALA A 85 13.05 2.59 3.89
N ALA A 86 12.37 1.90 4.81
CA ALA A 86 12.66 0.50 5.14
C ALA A 86 12.33 -0.42 3.96
N LEU A 87 11.21 -0.20 3.27
CA LEU A 87 10.83 -0.97 2.08
C LEU A 87 11.86 -0.80 0.96
N LYS A 88 12.27 0.44 0.67
CA LYS A 88 13.29 0.74 -0.33
C LYS A 88 14.63 0.04 -0.02
N ARG A 89 15.02 0.00 1.26
CA ARG A 89 16.25 -0.68 1.70
C ARG A 89 16.16 -2.20 1.58
N SER A 90 14.99 -2.77 1.86
CA SER A 90 14.80 -4.23 1.90
C SER A 90 14.54 -4.86 0.53
N THR A 91 13.86 -4.14 -0.37
CA THR A 91 13.41 -4.68 -1.66
C THR A 91 14.14 -4.11 -2.88
N GLY A 92 14.79 -2.94 -2.74
CA GLY A 92 15.44 -2.24 -3.85
C GLY A 92 14.48 -1.76 -4.96
N ILE A 93 13.15 -1.90 -4.75
CA ILE A 93 12.13 -1.57 -5.74
C ILE A 93 11.74 -0.10 -5.60
N SER A 94 11.72 0.64 -6.72
CA SER A 94 11.26 2.02 -6.75
C SER A 94 9.74 2.12 -6.57
N ILE A 95 9.30 3.15 -5.87
CA ILE A 95 7.90 3.40 -5.45
C ILE A 95 6.96 3.62 -6.64
N GLU A 96 7.47 3.97 -7.81
CA GLU A 96 6.71 4.29 -9.02
C GLU A 96 5.79 3.16 -9.51
N ARG A 97 6.11 1.90 -9.18
CA ARG A 97 5.30 0.72 -9.55
C ARG A 97 4.00 0.58 -8.78
N TYR A 98 3.86 1.25 -7.64
CA TYR A 98 2.65 1.17 -6.81
C TYR A 98 1.54 2.15 -7.23
N GLY A 99 1.77 2.99 -8.26
CA GLY A 99 0.81 4.03 -8.67
C GLY A 99 -0.57 3.50 -9.11
N GLU A 100 -0.62 2.31 -9.71
CA GLU A 100 -1.86 1.70 -10.15
C GLU A 100 -2.53 0.90 -9.02
N GLY A 101 -3.71 1.33 -8.59
CA GLY A 101 -4.49 0.72 -7.50
C GLY A 101 -4.53 1.58 -6.23
N LEU A 102 -3.59 2.50 -6.04
CA LEU A 102 -3.60 3.46 -4.94
C LEU A 102 -4.84 4.37 -4.97
N GLY A 103 -5.35 4.73 -6.15
CA GLY A 103 -6.54 5.58 -6.28
C GLY A 103 -7.77 5.00 -5.58
N THR A 104 -8.04 3.71 -5.76
CA THR A 104 -9.15 3.04 -5.09
C THR A 104 -8.94 2.98 -3.58
N TRP A 105 -7.72 2.71 -3.12
CA TRP A 105 -7.40 2.71 -1.71
C TRP A 105 -7.60 4.10 -1.09
N TYR A 106 -7.08 5.16 -1.72
CA TYR A 106 -7.29 6.52 -1.27
C TYR A 106 -8.77 6.88 -1.21
N ALA A 107 -9.56 6.49 -2.21
CA ALA A 107 -11.01 6.75 -2.22
C ALA A 107 -11.72 6.07 -1.05
N ILE A 108 -11.38 4.82 -0.73
CA ILE A 108 -11.97 4.08 0.39
C ILE A 108 -11.56 4.72 1.73
N VAL A 109 -10.27 4.96 1.94
CA VAL A 109 -9.76 5.52 3.19
C VAL A 109 -10.30 6.93 3.40
N PHE A 110 -10.30 7.77 2.36
CA PHE A 110 -10.85 9.12 2.42
C PHE A 110 -12.36 9.11 2.66
N GLY A 111 -13.11 8.23 1.99
CA GLY A 111 -14.54 8.05 2.22
C GLY A 111 -14.86 7.65 3.65
N LEU A 112 -14.10 6.72 4.24
CA LEU A 112 -14.24 6.33 5.64
C LEU A 112 -13.89 7.48 6.59
N LEU A 113 -12.87 8.28 6.27
CA LEU A 113 -12.47 9.44 7.05
C LEU A 113 -13.59 10.48 7.08
N VAL A 114 -14.12 10.84 5.91
CA VAL A 114 -15.21 11.81 5.78
C VAL A 114 -16.47 11.30 6.50
N LEU A 115 -16.85 10.05 6.29
CA LEU A 115 -17.99 9.44 6.94
C LEU A 115 -17.85 9.44 8.49
N GLY A 116 -16.70 8.97 8.98
CA GLY A 116 -16.41 8.96 10.42
C GLY A 116 -16.40 10.37 11.01
N PHE A 117 -15.86 11.35 10.29
CA PHE A 117 -15.85 12.75 10.70
C PHE A 117 -17.27 13.33 10.76
N VAL A 118 -18.08 13.12 9.73
CA VAL A 118 -19.49 13.61 9.70
C VAL A 118 -20.29 12.98 10.83
N LEU A 119 -20.16 11.68 11.05
CA LEU A 119 -20.87 11.00 12.12
C LEU A 119 -20.44 11.49 13.51
N GLN A 120 -19.18 11.74 13.73
CA GLN A 120 -18.66 12.18 15.03
C GLN A 120 -18.93 13.67 15.27
N ALA A 121 -18.68 14.54 14.28
CA ALA A 121 -18.75 15.98 14.43
C ALA A 121 -20.18 16.52 14.34
N PHE A 122 -21.04 15.96 13.48
CA PHE A 122 -22.40 16.48 13.22
C PHE A 122 -23.48 15.59 13.79
N ALA A 123 -23.34 14.26 13.73
CA ALA A 123 -24.36 13.36 14.31
C ALA A 123 -24.11 13.06 15.81
N GLY A 124 -22.99 13.52 16.38
CA GLY A 124 -22.67 13.32 17.79
C GLY A 124 -22.38 11.86 18.17
N VAL A 125 -22.09 11.00 17.20
CA VAL A 125 -21.81 9.58 17.47
C VAL A 125 -20.43 9.46 18.10
N PRO A 126 -20.30 9.06 19.37
CA PRO A 126 -19.01 8.95 20.03
C PRO A 126 -18.16 7.85 19.34
N PHE A 127 -16.86 8.10 19.23
CA PHE A 127 -15.89 7.14 18.65
C PHE A 127 -16.13 6.72 17.20
N ALA A 128 -16.94 7.44 16.41
CA ALA A 128 -17.18 7.09 15.01
C ALA A 128 -15.89 7.07 14.19
N LEU A 129 -14.98 8.03 14.39
CA LEU A 129 -13.67 8.05 13.73
C LEU A 129 -12.76 6.88 14.14
N PRO A 130 -12.55 6.55 15.41
CA PRO A 130 -11.82 5.34 15.79
C PRO A 130 -12.41 4.06 15.19
N VAL A 131 -13.72 3.90 15.16
CA VAL A 131 -14.39 2.74 14.52
C VAL A 131 -14.14 2.72 13.02
N ALA A 132 -14.25 3.88 12.34
CA ALA A 132 -13.89 4.00 10.92
C ALA A 132 -12.40 3.66 10.69
N GLY A 133 -11.53 3.96 11.66
CA GLY A 133 -10.12 3.59 11.65
C GLY A 133 -9.88 2.08 11.65
N VAL A 134 -10.67 1.32 12.39
CA VAL A 134 -10.65 -0.15 12.32
C VAL A 134 -11.05 -0.63 10.92
N GLY A 135 -12.10 -0.05 10.34
CA GLY A 135 -12.51 -0.33 8.97
C GLY A 135 -11.40 0.00 7.95
N ALA A 136 -10.75 1.15 8.12
CA ALA A 136 -9.63 1.57 7.27
C ALA A 136 -8.41 0.65 7.42
N PHE A 137 -8.11 0.18 8.64
CA PHE A 137 -7.06 -0.81 8.88
C PHE A 137 -7.34 -2.10 8.10
N VAL A 138 -8.53 -2.65 8.23
CA VAL A 138 -8.94 -3.87 7.53
C VAL A 138 -8.89 -3.66 6.01
N ALA A 139 -9.45 -2.55 5.51
CA ALA A 139 -9.44 -2.20 4.09
C ALA A 139 -8.01 -2.10 3.55
N THR A 140 -7.08 -1.50 4.30
CA THR A 140 -5.66 -1.39 3.92
C THR A 140 -5.02 -2.76 3.78
N VAL A 141 -5.19 -3.65 4.77
CA VAL A 141 -4.63 -5.01 4.73
C VAL A 141 -5.17 -5.80 3.54
N PHE A 142 -6.47 -5.70 3.24
CA PHE A 142 -7.08 -6.39 2.09
C PHE A 142 -6.63 -5.81 0.76
N THR A 143 -6.55 -4.49 0.64
CA THR A 143 -6.13 -3.83 -0.60
C THR A 143 -4.67 -4.16 -0.94
N GLU A 144 -3.78 -4.16 0.04
CA GLU A 144 -2.38 -4.55 -0.15
C GLU A 144 -2.25 -6.00 -0.65
N ARG A 145 -3.04 -6.93 -0.11
CA ARG A 145 -3.08 -8.31 -0.63
C ARG A 145 -3.55 -8.37 -2.07
N ARG A 146 -4.59 -7.61 -2.39
CA ARG A 146 -5.15 -7.58 -3.76
C ARG A 146 -4.17 -6.97 -4.76
N ILE A 147 -3.43 -5.93 -4.38
CA ILE A 147 -2.39 -5.32 -5.21
C ILE A 147 -1.26 -6.33 -5.47
N ASP A 148 -0.78 -7.03 -4.45
CA ASP A 148 0.23 -8.08 -4.60
C ASP A 148 -0.22 -9.17 -5.59
N ASP A 149 -1.47 -9.62 -5.50
CA ASP A 149 -2.02 -10.64 -6.39
C ASP A 149 -2.15 -10.14 -7.84
N LEU A 150 -2.56 -8.89 -8.04
CA LEU A 150 -2.65 -8.26 -9.37
C LEU A 150 -1.26 -8.10 -9.99
N LEU A 151 -0.26 -7.65 -9.22
CA LEU A 151 1.11 -7.50 -9.69
C LEU A 151 1.71 -8.86 -10.09
N ARG A 152 1.49 -9.90 -9.29
CA ARG A 152 1.92 -11.27 -9.62
C ARG A 152 1.31 -11.78 -10.92
N ARG A 153 0.00 -11.55 -11.13
CA ARG A 153 -0.68 -11.93 -12.37
C ARG A 153 -0.12 -11.18 -13.57
N ARG A 154 0.09 -9.87 -13.49
CA ARG A 154 0.66 -9.07 -14.59
C ARG A 154 2.07 -9.51 -14.99
N VAL A 155 2.93 -9.78 -14.01
CA VAL A 155 4.29 -10.28 -14.28
C VAL A 155 4.24 -11.66 -14.93
N ARG A 156 3.34 -12.54 -14.47
CA ARG A 156 3.14 -13.85 -15.05
C ARG A 156 2.62 -13.77 -16.49
N ASP A 157 1.67 -12.88 -16.75
CA ASP A 157 1.03 -12.71 -18.06
C ASP A 157 1.86 -11.90 -19.09
N GLY A 158 3.04 -11.40 -18.68
CA GLY A 158 3.95 -10.67 -19.55
C GLY A 158 3.46 -9.30 -20.03
N ARG A 159 2.32 -8.80 -19.52
CA ARG A 159 1.70 -7.53 -19.94
C ARG A 159 2.43 -6.26 -19.49
N GLY A 160 3.42 -6.38 -18.63
CA GLY A 160 4.17 -5.24 -18.10
C GLY A 160 5.20 -4.62 -19.08
N MET A 161 5.48 -5.24 -20.22
CA MET A 161 6.50 -4.76 -21.18
C MET A 161 5.93 -4.03 -22.40
N GLN A 162 4.61 -3.99 -22.59
CA GLN A 162 4.00 -3.33 -23.75
C GLN A 162 3.58 -1.88 -23.52
N ALA A 163 3.67 -1.38 -22.30
CA ALA A 163 3.26 -0.01 -21.97
C ALA A 163 4.39 1.05 -22.12
N GLY A 164 5.54 0.65 -22.62
CA GLY A 164 6.72 1.53 -22.80
C GLY A 164 7.33 1.52 -24.19
N ALA A 165 6.59 1.06 -25.23
CA ALA A 165 7.03 1.12 -26.63
C ALA A 165 6.22 2.14 -27.40
#